data_8d9174a24a46cb037d0f7995b362fb30
#
_entry.id   8d9174a24a46cb037d0f7995b362fb30
#
_cell.length_a   1.000
_cell.length_b   1.000
_cell.length_c   1.000
_cell.angle_alpha   90.00
_cell.angle_beta   90.00
_cell.angle_gamma   90.00
#
_symmetry.space_group_name_H-M   'P 1'
#
loop_
_entity.id
_entity.type
_entity.pdbx_description
1 polymer ?
#
loop_
_entity_poly.entity_id
_entity_poly.type
_entity_poly.pdbx_seq_one_letter_code
_entity_poly.pdbx_strand_id
1 'polypeptide(L)'
;MIIRKEIEKREINTLAAYACLAVDSKGRNLPEEPDPIRTCYMVDRDRIVHSKSFRRLKHKTQVFIAPPGDHYRSRLTHTLEVNQIAKTIGAGLNLNIDLIEAIALGHDVGHTPFAHAGEQILNELISSGFRHNENSIRVLTKVERRKNQNGLNLSQEVLDGILHHSGYGTNANQAYTLEGQVIRISDKVAYVQHDIDDSIRAGLLKIDDIPREYLEVLGFTHSQRKATLVTDAIAYTRQQIEAKSDYEVGLSPLIEQTFRKLRAFMFEYIYQGSVCQAERTRAMFIIEHLFNYYKKHPAKMSPLYKQIADEEGLERAVADYISGMSDGYCVELFKDIYIPQSLVPDALKIFPDDGLN
;
A
#
# COMPACT_ATOMS: atom_id res chain seq x y z
N MET A 1 -19.19 30.73 12.17
CA MET A 1 -19.05 29.43 12.85
C MET A 1 -17.83 28.71 12.27
N ILE A 2 -16.90 28.27 13.11
CA ILE A 2 -15.74 27.51 12.65
C ILE A 2 -15.91 26.07 13.16
N ILE A 3 -16.54 25.23 12.34
CA ILE A 3 -16.88 23.82 12.65
C ILE A 3 -15.62 23.04 13.06
N ARG A 4 -14.47 23.29 12.41
CA ARG A 4 -13.20 22.68 12.77
C ARG A 4 -12.88 22.79 14.27
N LYS A 5 -13.05 23.97 14.87
CA LYS A 5 -12.79 24.16 16.30
C LYS A 5 -13.71 23.35 17.22
N GLU A 6 -14.93 23.10 16.78
CA GLU A 6 -15.87 22.24 17.52
C GLU A 6 -15.43 20.78 17.45
N ILE A 7 -14.91 20.31 16.29
CA ILE A 7 -14.35 18.97 16.13
C ILE A 7 -13.09 18.81 16.99
N GLU A 8 -12.13 19.75 16.90
CA GLU A 8 -10.91 19.76 17.71
C GLU A 8 -11.22 19.74 19.23
N LYS A 9 -12.20 20.52 19.67
CA LYS A 9 -12.66 20.49 21.07
C LYS A 9 -13.27 19.13 21.45
N ARG A 10 -14.00 18.49 20.55
CA ARG A 10 -14.52 17.14 20.77
C ARG A 10 -13.38 16.12 20.88
N GLU A 11 -12.36 16.19 20.01
CA GLU A 11 -11.17 15.34 20.11
C GLU A 11 -10.53 15.45 21.50
N ILE A 12 -10.25 16.67 21.98
CA ILE A 12 -9.68 16.92 23.33
C ILE A 12 -10.51 16.27 24.44
N ASN A 13 -11.83 16.28 24.33
CA ASN A 13 -12.71 15.80 25.38
C ASN A 13 -12.98 14.28 25.34
N THR A 14 -12.74 13.63 24.18
CA THR A 14 -13.18 12.24 23.96
C THR A 14 -12.06 11.28 23.62
N LEU A 15 -10.96 11.73 23.04
CA LEU A 15 -9.85 10.85 22.71
C LEU A 15 -8.97 10.56 23.92
N ALA A 16 -8.19 9.48 23.83
CA ALA A 16 -7.24 9.12 24.86
C ALA A 16 -6.11 10.17 24.97
N ALA A 17 -5.55 10.32 26.18
CA ALA A 17 -4.46 11.28 26.42
C ALA A 17 -3.19 11.00 25.58
N TYR A 18 -3.05 9.79 25.07
CA TYR A 18 -1.96 9.35 24.20
C TYR A 18 -2.31 9.40 22.70
N ALA A 19 -3.51 9.79 22.34
CA ALA A 19 -3.93 9.97 20.95
C ALA A 19 -3.34 11.26 20.37
N CYS A 20 -3.05 11.23 19.08
CA CYS A 20 -2.56 12.40 18.38
C CYS A 20 -3.70 13.33 17.97
N LEU A 21 -3.86 14.46 18.70
CA LEU A 21 -4.92 15.42 18.43
C LEU A 21 -4.60 16.28 17.21
N ALA A 22 -5.63 16.63 16.43
CA ALA A 22 -5.45 17.50 15.27
C ALA A 22 -4.95 18.90 15.62
N VAL A 23 -5.29 19.41 16.81
CA VAL A 23 -4.85 20.71 17.31
C VAL A 23 -3.35 20.73 17.64
N ASP A 24 -2.77 19.58 17.98
CA ASP A 24 -1.36 19.41 18.35
C ASP A 24 -0.49 18.92 17.17
N SER A 25 -1.03 18.92 15.94
CA SER A 25 -0.28 18.51 14.75
C SER A 25 0.99 19.36 14.58
N LYS A 26 2.10 18.69 14.24
CA LYS A 26 3.37 19.34 13.85
C LYS A 26 3.24 20.17 12.57
N GLY A 27 2.09 20.09 11.91
CA GLY A 27 1.75 20.90 10.75
C GLY A 27 2.31 20.33 9.43
N ARG A 28 2.47 21.22 8.47
CA ARG A 28 2.80 20.94 7.07
C ARG A 28 4.11 21.60 6.68
N ASN A 29 4.78 21.08 5.65
CA ASN A 29 5.99 21.71 5.12
C ASN A 29 5.76 23.13 4.60
N LEU A 30 4.63 23.35 3.94
CA LEU A 30 4.25 24.67 3.44
C LEU A 30 3.09 25.20 4.29
N PRO A 31 3.21 26.40 4.87
CA PRO A 31 2.13 27.03 5.62
C PRO A 31 0.87 27.20 4.77
N GLU A 32 -0.28 26.89 5.34
CA GLU A 32 -1.60 27.08 4.74
C GLU A 32 -2.60 27.58 5.77
N GLU A 33 -3.57 28.38 5.30
CA GLU A 33 -4.71 28.75 6.14
C GLU A 33 -5.52 27.49 6.50
N PRO A 34 -5.82 27.29 7.79
CA PRO A 34 -6.59 26.15 8.24
C PRO A 34 -8.01 26.14 7.64
N ASP A 35 -8.47 24.97 7.24
CA ASP A 35 -9.83 24.78 6.73
C ASP A 35 -10.87 25.15 7.82
N PRO A 36 -11.95 25.88 7.50
CA PRO A 36 -12.94 26.28 8.52
C PRO A 36 -13.83 25.14 9.00
N ILE A 37 -13.90 24.02 8.28
CA ILE A 37 -14.80 22.90 8.53
C ILE A 37 -14.04 21.66 9.01
N ARG A 38 -12.93 21.31 8.34
CA ARG A 38 -12.19 20.06 8.51
C ARG A 38 -10.95 20.25 9.36
N THR A 39 -10.60 19.25 10.18
CA THR A 39 -9.29 19.15 10.83
C THR A 39 -8.18 18.94 9.79
N CYS A 40 -6.91 19.09 10.21
CA CYS A 40 -5.76 18.88 9.32
C CYS A 40 -5.76 17.45 8.73
N TYR A 41 -6.10 16.43 9.52
CA TYR A 41 -6.13 15.03 9.11
C TYR A 41 -7.28 14.71 8.14
N MET A 42 -8.46 15.29 8.36
CA MET A 42 -9.59 15.21 7.41
C MET A 42 -9.21 15.82 6.04
N VAL A 43 -8.50 16.94 6.04
CA VAL A 43 -8.01 17.57 4.82
C VAL A 43 -7.00 16.66 4.12
N ASP A 44 -6.10 16.01 4.86
CA ASP A 44 -5.10 15.11 4.29
C ASP A 44 -5.72 13.87 3.67
N ARG A 45 -6.67 13.24 4.36
CA ARG A 45 -7.48 12.15 3.82
C ARG A 45 -8.10 12.52 2.48
N ASP A 46 -8.76 13.68 2.40
CA ASP A 46 -9.44 14.13 1.18
C ASP A 46 -8.43 14.38 0.06
N ARG A 47 -7.25 14.95 0.35
CA ARG A 47 -6.17 15.13 -0.63
C ARG A 47 -5.67 13.81 -1.21
N ILE A 48 -5.50 12.79 -0.36
CA ILE A 48 -5.06 11.47 -0.76
C ILE A 48 -6.12 10.81 -1.65
N VAL A 49 -7.37 10.77 -1.23
CA VAL A 49 -8.48 10.15 -1.96
C VAL A 49 -8.66 10.77 -3.35
N HIS A 50 -8.49 12.09 -3.46
CA HIS A 50 -8.61 12.80 -4.75
C HIS A 50 -7.34 12.76 -5.61
N SER A 51 -6.24 12.15 -5.16
CA SER A 51 -5.00 12.02 -5.93
C SER A 51 -5.14 11.02 -7.09
N LYS A 52 -4.28 11.16 -8.11
CA LYS A 52 -4.25 10.22 -9.23
C LYS A 52 -3.66 8.87 -8.81
N SER A 53 -2.65 8.88 -7.95
CA SER A 53 -2.01 7.68 -7.43
C SER A 53 -2.97 6.82 -6.64
N PHE A 54 -3.82 7.39 -5.78
CA PHE A 54 -4.86 6.64 -5.08
C PHE A 54 -5.84 5.97 -6.05
N ARG A 55 -6.33 6.70 -7.07
CA ARG A 55 -7.23 6.11 -8.08
C ARG A 55 -6.60 4.98 -8.88
N ARG A 56 -5.27 5.01 -9.09
CA ARG A 56 -4.54 3.95 -9.82
C ARG A 56 -4.43 2.65 -9.04
N LEU A 57 -4.60 2.66 -7.70
CA LEU A 57 -4.60 1.45 -6.88
C LEU A 57 -5.64 0.42 -7.33
N LYS A 58 -6.73 0.83 -7.95
CA LYS A 58 -7.75 -0.09 -8.50
C LYS A 58 -7.22 -1.00 -9.62
N HIS A 59 -6.14 -0.58 -10.31
CA HIS A 59 -5.54 -1.26 -11.44
C HIS A 59 -4.12 -1.76 -11.15
N LYS A 60 -3.76 -1.89 -9.88
CA LYS A 60 -2.53 -2.53 -9.42
C LYS A 60 -2.86 -3.81 -8.68
N THR A 61 -2.16 -4.86 -9.03
CA THR A 61 -2.24 -6.17 -8.37
C THR A 61 -1.86 -6.08 -6.90
N GLN A 62 -2.53 -6.87 -6.07
CA GLN A 62 -2.11 -7.06 -4.68
C GLN A 62 -1.11 -8.21 -4.56
N VAL A 63 -1.46 -9.42 -5.01
CA VAL A 63 -0.62 -10.61 -4.92
C VAL A 63 -0.52 -11.35 -6.25
N PHE A 64 -1.64 -11.73 -6.84
CA PHE A 64 -1.67 -12.52 -8.08
C PHE A 64 -1.73 -11.60 -9.30
N ILE A 65 -0.69 -11.68 -10.14
CA ILE A 65 -0.57 -10.83 -11.33
C ILE A 65 -1.65 -11.21 -12.33
N ALA A 66 -2.51 -10.21 -12.65
CA ALA A 66 -3.53 -10.29 -13.70
C ALA A 66 -4.38 -11.58 -13.74
N PRO A 67 -4.93 -12.08 -12.62
CA PRO A 67 -5.84 -13.20 -12.70
C PRO A 67 -7.10 -12.78 -13.47
N PRO A 68 -7.65 -13.63 -14.34
CA PRO A 68 -8.88 -13.33 -15.04
C PRO A 68 -10.05 -13.23 -14.07
N GLY A 69 -10.89 -12.19 -14.20
CA GLY A 69 -12.12 -11.99 -13.44
C GLY A 69 -12.06 -10.96 -12.32
N ASP A 70 -13.25 -10.57 -11.83
CA ASP A 70 -13.43 -9.46 -10.86
C ASP A 70 -13.34 -9.90 -9.39
N HIS A 71 -12.95 -11.15 -9.13
CA HIS A 71 -13.00 -11.74 -7.80
C HIS A 71 -11.72 -11.61 -6.99
N TYR A 72 -10.64 -11.19 -7.61
CA TYR A 72 -9.35 -11.00 -6.93
C TYR A 72 -9.18 -9.58 -6.43
N ARG A 73 -8.45 -9.44 -5.34
CA ARG A 73 -8.24 -8.15 -4.70
C ARG A 73 -7.27 -7.28 -5.48
N SER A 74 -7.65 -6.02 -5.70
CA SER A 74 -6.75 -4.95 -6.13
C SER A 74 -6.14 -4.25 -4.91
N ARG A 75 -5.09 -3.46 -5.13
CA ARG A 75 -4.53 -2.63 -4.05
C ARG A 75 -5.53 -1.66 -3.45
N LEU A 76 -6.50 -1.19 -4.22
CA LEU A 76 -7.55 -0.33 -3.67
C LEU A 76 -8.43 -1.07 -2.65
N THR A 77 -8.84 -2.31 -2.96
CA THR A 77 -9.65 -3.10 -2.02
C THR A 77 -8.85 -3.49 -0.78
N HIS A 78 -7.57 -3.85 -0.93
CA HIS A 78 -6.66 -4.05 0.20
C HIS A 78 -6.56 -2.80 1.07
N THR A 79 -6.31 -1.62 0.48
CA THR A 79 -6.23 -0.34 1.20
C THR A 79 -7.49 -0.05 2.02
N LEU A 80 -8.67 -0.39 1.49
CA LEU A 80 -9.94 -0.25 2.21
C LEU A 80 -10.09 -1.27 3.34
N GLU A 81 -9.60 -2.51 3.16
CA GLU A 81 -9.58 -3.52 4.24
C GLU A 81 -8.63 -3.11 5.36
N VAL A 82 -7.42 -2.60 5.03
CA VAL A 82 -6.49 -2.03 6.02
C VAL A 82 -7.15 -0.89 6.79
N ASN A 83 -7.78 0.04 6.10
CA ASN A 83 -8.48 1.17 6.73
C ASN A 83 -9.59 0.70 7.68
N GLN A 84 -10.39 -0.30 7.30
CA GLN A 84 -11.45 -0.84 8.15
C GLN A 84 -10.88 -1.50 9.41
N ILE A 85 -9.82 -2.30 9.29
CA ILE A 85 -9.17 -2.96 10.43
C ILE A 85 -8.53 -1.91 11.34
N ALA A 86 -7.78 -0.97 10.78
CA ALA A 86 -7.10 0.09 11.52
C ALA A 86 -8.08 0.96 12.30
N LYS A 87 -9.19 1.35 11.71
CA LYS A 87 -10.25 2.11 12.41
C LYS A 87 -10.88 1.32 13.55
N THR A 88 -11.02 0.00 13.41
CA THR A 88 -11.54 -0.85 14.48
C THR A 88 -10.56 -0.91 15.66
N ILE A 89 -9.27 -1.10 15.40
CA ILE A 89 -8.23 -1.08 16.43
C ILE A 89 -8.14 0.31 17.07
N GLY A 90 -8.11 1.37 16.26
CA GLY A 90 -8.04 2.75 16.72
C GLY A 90 -9.23 3.15 17.61
N ALA A 91 -10.45 2.76 17.22
CA ALA A 91 -11.64 2.97 18.04
C ALA A 91 -11.55 2.21 19.39
N GLY A 92 -11.04 0.96 19.35
CA GLY A 92 -10.79 0.17 20.55
C GLY A 92 -9.75 0.79 21.49
N LEU A 93 -8.80 1.55 20.96
CA LEU A 93 -7.76 2.26 21.72
C LEU A 93 -8.10 3.75 21.97
N ASN A 94 -9.25 4.22 21.52
CA ASN A 94 -9.70 5.60 21.60
C ASN A 94 -8.72 6.62 20.96
N LEU A 95 -8.13 6.24 19.79
CA LEU A 95 -7.20 7.03 18.99
C LEU A 95 -7.91 7.94 17.98
N ASN A 96 -7.16 8.82 17.32
CA ASN A 96 -7.66 9.72 16.29
C ASN A 96 -7.95 8.95 14.96
N ILE A 97 -9.24 8.73 14.72
CA ILE A 97 -9.70 7.95 13.55
C ILE A 97 -9.45 8.67 12.23
N ASP A 98 -9.50 10.01 12.20
CA ASP A 98 -9.23 10.77 10.97
C ASP A 98 -7.75 10.67 10.57
N LEU A 99 -6.83 10.66 11.54
CA LEU A 99 -5.40 10.41 11.30
C LEU A 99 -5.16 8.98 10.80
N ILE A 100 -5.75 7.99 11.47
CA ILE A 100 -5.68 6.58 11.04
C ILE A 100 -6.16 6.43 9.60
N GLU A 101 -7.30 7.02 9.24
CA GLU A 101 -7.87 6.94 7.90
C GLU A 101 -6.96 7.58 6.86
N ALA A 102 -6.40 8.76 7.14
CA ALA A 102 -5.48 9.43 6.23
C ALA A 102 -4.22 8.60 5.95
N ILE A 103 -3.61 8.01 6.99
CA ILE A 103 -2.44 7.15 6.85
C ILE A 103 -2.80 5.88 6.08
N ALA A 104 -3.90 5.20 6.47
CA ALA A 104 -4.34 3.96 5.83
C ALA A 104 -4.58 4.13 4.33
N LEU A 105 -5.26 5.21 3.92
CA LEU A 105 -5.54 5.47 2.50
C LEU A 105 -4.29 5.88 1.71
N GLY A 106 -3.26 6.39 2.38
CA GLY A 106 -2.02 6.84 1.74
C GLY A 106 -0.89 5.81 1.70
N HIS A 107 -0.94 4.74 2.52
CA HIS A 107 0.22 3.90 2.77
C HIS A 107 0.80 3.24 1.50
N ASP A 108 -0.04 2.79 0.58
CA ASP A 108 0.33 1.98 -0.58
C ASP A 108 0.35 2.73 -1.93
N VAL A 109 0.15 4.06 -1.93
CA VAL A 109 0.05 4.84 -3.19
C VAL A 109 1.34 4.82 -4.02
N GLY A 110 2.48 4.58 -3.38
CA GLY A 110 3.80 4.48 -4.01
C GLY A 110 4.17 3.09 -4.51
N HIS A 111 3.28 2.10 -4.40
CA HIS A 111 3.59 0.75 -4.87
C HIS A 111 3.74 0.69 -6.40
N THR A 112 4.62 -0.20 -6.84
CA THR A 112 4.92 -0.43 -8.25
C THR A 112 3.82 -1.25 -8.94
N PRO A 113 3.76 -1.25 -10.29
CA PRO A 113 3.06 -2.29 -11.01
C PRO A 113 3.62 -3.67 -10.63
N PHE A 114 2.76 -4.69 -10.68
CA PHE A 114 3.11 -6.09 -10.37
C PHE A 114 3.64 -6.30 -8.95
N ALA A 115 3.20 -5.48 -8.01
CA ALA A 115 3.45 -5.63 -6.57
C ALA A 115 4.96 -5.78 -6.22
N HIS A 116 5.31 -6.76 -5.40
CA HIS A 116 6.68 -6.98 -4.97
C HIS A 116 7.66 -7.35 -6.09
N ALA A 117 7.18 -7.91 -7.22
CA ALA A 117 8.04 -8.18 -8.37
C ALA A 117 8.59 -6.87 -8.95
N GLY A 118 7.72 -5.88 -9.11
CA GLY A 118 8.11 -4.57 -9.58
C GLY A 118 8.99 -3.80 -8.59
N GLU A 119 8.72 -3.91 -7.30
CA GLU A 119 9.56 -3.31 -6.26
C GLU A 119 10.97 -3.90 -6.26
N GLN A 120 11.07 -5.24 -6.34
CA GLN A 120 12.35 -5.91 -6.38
C GLN A 120 13.20 -5.48 -7.56
N ILE A 121 12.66 -5.55 -8.79
CA ILE A 121 13.44 -5.22 -9.98
C ILE A 121 13.84 -3.74 -10.00
N LEU A 122 12.98 -2.80 -9.57
CA LEU A 122 13.35 -1.41 -9.46
C LEU A 122 14.42 -1.18 -8.38
N ASN A 123 14.37 -1.93 -7.28
CA ASN A 123 15.42 -1.86 -6.25
C ASN A 123 16.78 -2.36 -6.76
N GLU A 124 16.80 -3.33 -7.68
CA GLU A 124 18.02 -3.84 -8.32
C GLU A 124 18.56 -2.88 -9.40
N LEU A 125 17.66 -2.18 -10.11
CA LEU A 125 18.03 -1.30 -11.23
C LEU A 125 18.48 0.11 -10.82
N ILE A 126 18.14 0.53 -9.61
CA ILE A 126 18.45 1.89 -9.11
C ILE A 126 19.54 1.82 -8.05
N SER A 127 20.60 2.56 -8.26
CA SER A 127 21.75 2.60 -7.34
C SER A 127 21.39 3.03 -5.91
N SER A 128 20.39 3.90 -5.74
CA SER A 128 19.87 4.34 -4.44
C SER A 128 18.88 3.36 -3.80
N GLY A 129 18.52 2.30 -4.49
CA GLY A 129 17.47 1.38 -4.08
C GLY A 129 16.05 1.93 -4.24
N PHE A 130 15.07 1.04 -4.07
CA PHE A 130 13.66 1.37 -4.17
C PHE A 130 12.85 0.63 -3.11
N ARG A 131 12.03 1.36 -2.36
CA ARG A 131 11.06 0.83 -1.40
C ARG A 131 9.72 1.52 -1.58
N HIS A 132 8.63 0.76 -1.59
CA HIS A 132 7.29 1.29 -1.84
C HIS A 132 6.83 2.31 -0.80
N ASN A 133 7.19 2.14 0.48
CA ASN A 133 6.84 3.08 1.54
C ASN A 133 7.56 4.44 1.36
N GLU A 134 8.86 4.43 1.04
CA GLU A 134 9.62 5.64 0.70
C GLU A 134 9.07 6.29 -0.57
N ASN A 135 8.70 5.46 -1.55
CA ASN A 135 8.08 5.94 -2.78
C ASN A 135 6.67 6.48 -2.55
N SER A 136 5.90 5.98 -1.57
CA SER A 136 4.61 6.58 -1.17
C SER A 136 4.79 8.02 -0.70
N ILE A 137 5.78 8.28 0.15
CA ILE A 137 6.14 9.64 0.55
C ILE A 137 6.52 10.48 -0.66
N ARG A 138 7.35 9.95 -1.52
CA ARG A 138 7.82 10.63 -2.72
C ARG A 138 6.68 10.99 -3.67
N VAL A 139 5.77 10.06 -3.92
CA VAL A 139 4.57 10.29 -4.71
C VAL A 139 3.72 11.41 -4.12
N LEU A 140 3.46 11.37 -2.82
CA LEU A 140 2.60 12.33 -2.12
C LEU A 140 3.23 13.72 -1.95
N THR A 141 4.57 13.81 -1.93
CA THR A 141 5.28 15.07 -1.67
C THR A 141 5.88 15.73 -2.92
N LYS A 142 6.12 14.96 -4.01
CA LYS A 142 6.80 15.46 -5.21
C LYS A 142 6.05 15.20 -6.52
N VAL A 143 5.50 13.97 -6.71
CA VAL A 143 4.93 13.55 -8.00
C VAL A 143 3.48 14.00 -8.17
N GLU A 144 2.65 13.86 -7.15
CA GLU A 144 1.30 14.41 -7.17
C GLU A 144 1.35 15.94 -7.24
N ARG A 145 0.33 16.53 -7.84
CA ARG A 145 0.22 17.99 -7.98
C ARG A 145 -1.08 18.51 -7.38
N ARG A 146 -0.97 19.62 -6.66
CA ARG A 146 -2.10 20.34 -6.12
C ARG A 146 -1.98 21.82 -6.51
N LYS A 147 -2.98 22.32 -7.24
CA LYS A 147 -2.92 23.68 -7.82
C LYS A 147 -1.61 23.80 -8.66
N ASN A 148 -0.77 24.76 -8.32
CA ASN A 148 0.51 25.04 -9.00
C ASN A 148 1.73 24.52 -8.20
N GLN A 149 1.53 23.62 -7.22
CA GLN A 149 2.59 23.12 -6.36
C GLN A 149 2.78 21.62 -6.55
N ASN A 150 4.02 21.15 -6.45
CA ASN A 150 4.33 19.73 -6.37
C ASN A 150 4.00 19.23 -4.97
N GLY A 151 3.45 18.01 -4.89
CA GLY A 151 3.04 17.39 -3.65
C GLY A 151 1.68 17.84 -3.14
N LEU A 152 1.13 17.06 -2.21
CA LEU A 152 -0.16 17.28 -1.58
C LEU A 152 -0.09 18.16 -0.33
N ASN A 153 1.12 18.43 0.17
CA ASN A 153 1.38 19.18 1.40
C ASN A 153 0.62 18.59 2.60
N LEU A 154 0.90 17.32 2.92
CA LEU A 154 0.29 16.58 4.03
C LEU A 154 0.97 16.93 5.36
N SER A 155 0.29 16.66 6.49
CA SER A 155 0.84 16.81 7.83
C SER A 155 1.94 15.79 8.12
N GLN A 156 2.84 16.14 9.04
CA GLN A 156 4.00 15.30 9.38
C GLN A 156 3.59 13.95 9.95
N GLU A 157 2.51 13.88 10.71
CA GLU A 157 1.96 12.66 11.30
C GLU A 157 1.50 11.67 10.23
N VAL A 158 0.83 12.17 9.18
CA VAL A 158 0.38 11.34 8.06
C VAL A 158 1.57 10.83 7.26
N LEU A 159 2.55 11.68 6.97
CA LEU A 159 3.77 11.28 6.25
C LEU A 159 4.58 10.26 7.04
N ASP A 160 4.76 10.46 8.34
CA ASP A 160 5.49 9.54 9.21
C ASP A 160 4.81 8.17 9.29
N GLY A 161 3.48 8.14 9.50
CA GLY A 161 2.72 6.90 9.54
C GLY A 161 2.79 6.13 8.22
N ILE A 162 2.73 6.82 7.08
CA ILE A 162 2.91 6.22 5.75
C ILE A 162 4.33 5.67 5.59
N LEU A 163 5.36 6.40 5.99
CA LEU A 163 6.75 5.97 5.86
C LEU A 163 7.05 4.71 6.66
N HIS A 164 6.49 4.61 7.87
CA HIS A 164 6.82 3.56 8.84
C HIS A 164 5.79 2.42 8.90
N HIS A 165 4.83 2.34 7.96
CA HIS A 165 3.86 1.24 7.93
C HIS A 165 4.50 -0.10 7.56
N SER A 166 5.57 -0.08 6.76
CA SER A 166 6.25 -1.25 6.23
C SER A 166 7.40 -1.71 7.13
N GLY A 167 7.78 -2.98 7.01
CA GLY A 167 8.92 -3.55 7.73
C GLY A 167 8.54 -4.51 8.85
N TYR A 168 9.45 -5.47 9.11
CA TYR A 168 9.31 -6.48 10.17
C TYR A 168 10.60 -6.54 11.00
N GLY A 169 10.46 -6.56 12.32
CA GLY A 169 11.57 -6.76 13.25
C GLY A 169 11.72 -5.65 14.27
N THR A 170 12.49 -5.92 15.33
CA THR A 170 12.78 -5.04 16.45
C THR A 170 13.61 -3.81 16.08
N ASN A 171 14.22 -3.78 14.89
CA ASN A 171 15.08 -2.69 14.40
C ASN A 171 14.40 -1.82 13.34
N ALA A 172 13.12 -2.06 13.00
CA ALA A 172 12.42 -1.17 12.06
C ALA A 172 12.01 0.10 12.81
N ASN A 173 12.37 1.27 12.28
CA ASN A 173 11.84 2.54 12.79
C ASN A 173 10.32 2.47 12.82
N GLN A 174 9.73 2.82 13.95
CA GLN A 174 8.28 2.85 14.13
C GLN A 174 7.77 4.26 13.90
N ALA A 175 6.50 4.36 13.50
CA ALA A 175 5.81 5.64 13.51
C ALA A 175 5.77 6.20 14.94
N TYR A 176 5.95 7.51 15.06
CA TYR A 176 5.97 8.16 16.39
C TYR A 176 4.57 8.34 16.99
N THR A 177 3.51 8.14 16.21
CA THR A 177 2.13 8.14 16.71
C THR A 177 1.61 6.71 16.81
N LEU A 178 0.76 6.43 17.80
CA LEU A 178 0.10 5.13 17.90
C LEU A 178 -0.83 4.87 16.71
N GLU A 179 -1.43 5.92 16.16
CA GLU A 179 -2.23 5.85 14.94
C GLU A 179 -1.42 5.29 13.76
N GLY A 180 -0.18 5.76 13.59
CA GLY A 180 0.72 5.22 12.55
C GLY A 180 1.12 3.77 12.83
N GLN A 181 1.36 3.41 14.10
CA GLN A 181 1.69 2.04 14.48
C GLN A 181 0.53 1.06 14.26
N VAL A 182 -0.72 1.50 14.44
CA VAL A 182 -1.93 0.72 14.13
C VAL A 182 -1.95 0.31 12.66
N ILE A 183 -1.54 1.19 11.73
CA ILE A 183 -1.52 0.86 10.31
C ILE A 183 -0.60 -0.31 10.01
N ARG A 184 0.59 -0.35 10.62
CA ARG A 184 1.56 -1.44 10.43
C ARG A 184 1.02 -2.82 10.81
N ILE A 185 0.22 -2.90 11.88
CA ILE A 185 -0.43 -4.17 12.28
C ILE A 185 -1.59 -4.47 11.34
N SER A 186 -2.41 -3.48 11.03
CA SER A 186 -3.60 -3.64 10.21
C SER A 186 -3.28 -4.08 8.79
N ASP A 187 -2.22 -3.54 8.18
CA ASP A 187 -1.71 -3.96 6.88
C ASP A 187 -1.33 -5.45 6.87
N LYS A 188 -0.56 -5.89 7.88
CA LYS A 188 -0.16 -7.29 8.01
C LYS A 188 -1.36 -8.23 8.22
N VAL A 189 -2.32 -7.82 9.04
CA VAL A 189 -3.55 -8.59 9.28
C VAL A 189 -4.36 -8.70 7.99
N ALA A 190 -4.58 -7.60 7.30
CA ALA A 190 -5.30 -7.60 6.01
C ALA A 190 -4.60 -8.50 4.99
N TYR A 191 -3.29 -8.29 4.79
CA TYR A 191 -2.47 -9.02 3.84
C TYR A 191 -2.58 -10.54 4.01
N VAL A 192 -2.30 -11.08 5.20
CA VAL A 192 -2.35 -12.53 5.43
C VAL A 192 -3.74 -13.10 5.23
N GLN A 193 -4.78 -12.36 5.66
CA GLN A 193 -6.15 -12.87 5.58
C GLN A 193 -6.63 -12.97 4.13
N HIS A 194 -6.44 -11.93 3.35
CA HIS A 194 -6.90 -11.97 1.96
C HIS A 194 -6.01 -12.85 1.08
N ASP A 195 -4.71 -13.00 1.38
CA ASP A 195 -3.85 -13.89 0.63
C ASP A 195 -4.23 -15.37 0.80
N ILE A 196 -4.65 -15.76 2.01
CA ILE A 196 -5.21 -17.09 2.24
C ILE A 196 -6.47 -17.29 1.39
N ASP A 197 -7.40 -16.34 1.43
CA ASP A 197 -8.67 -16.44 0.69
C ASP A 197 -8.44 -16.50 -0.83
N ASP A 198 -7.57 -15.63 -1.34
CA ASP A 198 -7.27 -15.54 -2.77
C ASP A 198 -6.49 -16.77 -3.24
N SER A 199 -5.59 -17.33 -2.41
CA SER A 199 -4.86 -18.58 -2.70
C SER A 199 -5.80 -19.79 -2.75
N ILE A 200 -6.77 -19.86 -1.83
CA ILE A 200 -7.80 -20.92 -1.84
C ILE A 200 -8.65 -20.81 -3.10
N ARG A 201 -9.08 -19.60 -3.45
CA ARG A 201 -9.86 -19.32 -4.66
C ARG A 201 -9.10 -19.69 -5.94
N ALA A 202 -7.81 -19.42 -5.97
CA ALA A 202 -6.92 -19.80 -7.08
C ALA A 202 -6.62 -21.31 -7.15
N GLY A 203 -7.06 -22.11 -6.18
CA GLY A 203 -6.75 -23.53 -6.07
C GLY A 203 -5.29 -23.84 -5.74
N LEU A 204 -4.55 -22.85 -5.24
CA LEU A 204 -3.15 -22.97 -4.84
C LEU A 204 -2.98 -23.39 -3.37
N LEU A 205 -4.02 -23.27 -2.56
CA LEU A 205 -4.04 -23.59 -1.15
C LEU A 205 -5.37 -24.23 -0.78
N LYS A 206 -5.34 -25.22 0.13
CA LYS A 206 -6.52 -25.68 0.85
C LYS A 206 -6.38 -25.29 2.31
N ILE A 207 -7.48 -25.12 3.03
CA ILE A 207 -7.43 -24.75 4.45
C ILE A 207 -6.69 -25.82 5.27
N ASP A 208 -6.78 -27.09 4.88
CA ASP A 208 -6.14 -28.21 5.53
C ASP A 208 -4.61 -28.26 5.29
N ASP A 209 -4.09 -27.51 4.31
CA ASP A 209 -2.64 -27.38 4.08
C ASP A 209 -1.98 -26.49 5.14
N ILE A 210 -2.77 -25.60 5.76
CA ILE A 210 -2.28 -24.71 6.82
C ILE A 210 -2.09 -25.54 8.10
N PRO A 211 -0.92 -25.46 8.76
CA PRO A 211 -0.69 -26.17 10.01
C PRO A 211 -1.80 -25.91 11.03
N ARG A 212 -2.43 -27.00 11.48
CA ARG A 212 -3.61 -26.95 12.34
C ARG A 212 -3.37 -26.15 13.63
N GLU A 213 -2.16 -26.27 14.18
CA GLU A 213 -1.73 -25.53 15.37
C GLU A 213 -1.84 -24.00 15.20
N TYR A 214 -1.67 -23.46 13.98
CA TYR A 214 -1.86 -22.03 13.73
C TYR A 214 -3.35 -21.65 13.71
N LEU A 215 -4.17 -22.54 13.14
CA LEU A 215 -5.63 -22.32 13.08
C LEU A 215 -6.29 -22.47 14.45
N GLU A 216 -5.80 -23.35 15.31
CA GLU A 216 -6.30 -23.51 16.69
C GLU A 216 -6.06 -22.25 17.54
N VAL A 217 -4.97 -21.52 17.31
CA VAL A 217 -4.65 -20.28 18.02
C VAL A 217 -5.33 -19.07 17.39
N LEU A 218 -5.28 -18.95 16.07
CA LEU A 218 -5.73 -17.74 15.37
C LEU A 218 -7.18 -17.81 14.92
N GLY A 219 -7.71 -19.00 14.67
CA GLY A 219 -9.07 -19.24 14.15
C GLY A 219 -9.08 -19.96 12.81
N PHE A 220 -10.12 -20.76 12.59
CA PHE A 220 -10.27 -21.60 11.40
C PHE A 220 -10.86 -20.82 10.19
N THR A 221 -11.66 -19.80 10.44
CA THR A 221 -12.27 -18.98 9.39
C THR A 221 -11.59 -17.63 9.28
N HIS A 222 -11.72 -16.98 8.11
CA HIS A 222 -11.27 -15.59 7.90
C HIS A 222 -11.77 -14.64 9.01
N SER A 223 -13.07 -14.72 9.35
CA SER A 223 -13.66 -13.86 10.37
C SER A 223 -13.09 -14.13 11.76
N GLN A 224 -12.88 -15.39 12.13
CA GLN A 224 -12.29 -15.77 13.41
C GLN A 224 -10.85 -15.27 13.51
N ARG A 225 -10.00 -15.54 12.51
CA ARG A 225 -8.61 -15.07 12.50
C ARG A 225 -8.51 -13.55 12.62
N LYS A 226 -9.34 -12.82 11.85
CA LYS A 226 -9.39 -11.36 11.93
C LYS A 226 -9.83 -10.89 13.32
N ALA A 227 -10.89 -11.48 13.87
CA ALA A 227 -11.39 -11.11 15.19
C ALA A 227 -10.34 -11.37 16.28
N THR A 228 -9.65 -12.52 16.26
CA THR A 228 -8.57 -12.84 17.22
C THR A 228 -7.46 -11.80 17.16
N LEU A 229 -6.93 -11.49 15.96
CA LEU A 229 -5.83 -10.55 15.80
C LEU A 229 -6.22 -9.12 16.21
N VAL A 230 -7.40 -8.65 15.83
CA VAL A 230 -7.89 -7.31 16.17
C VAL A 230 -8.16 -7.18 17.66
N THR A 231 -8.81 -8.17 18.27
CA THR A 231 -9.11 -8.16 19.72
C THR A 231 -7.83 -8.21 20.53
N ASP A 232 -6.89 -9.07 20.14
CA ASP A 232 -5.60 -9.21 20.83
C ASP A 232 -4.77 -7.93 20.70
N ALA A 233 -4.71 -7.31 19.52
CA ALA A 233 -4.03 -6.03 19.35
C ALA A 233 -4.55 -4.95 20.29
N ILE A 234 -5.86 -4.84 20.43
CA ILE A 234 -6.49 -3.88 21.35
C ILE A 234 -6.17 -4.23 22.81
N ALA A 235 -6.40 -5.49 23.20
CA ALA A 235 -6.26 -5.91 24.61
C ALA A 235 -4.79 -5.80 25.06
N TYR A 236 -3.86 -6.31 24.27
CA TYR A 236 -2.43 -6.27 24.58
C TYR A 236 -1.91 -4.84 24.65
N THR A 237 -2.24 -4.00 23.66
CA THR A 237 -1.82 -2.59 23.67
C THR A 237 -2.37 -1.84 24.90
N ARG A 238 -3.63 -2.04 25.27
CA ARG A 238 -4.20 -1.47 26.50
C ARG A 238 -3.44 -1.90 27.75
N GLN A 239 -3.11 -3.19 27.86
CA GLN A 239 -2.32 -3.71 28.97
C GLN A 239 -0.94 -3.04 29.07
N GLN A 240 -0.26 -2.82 27.92
CA GLN A 240 1.03 -2.13 27.89
C GLN A 240 0.92 -0.67 28.35
N ILE A 241 -0.13 0.04 27.89
CA ILE A 241 -0.40 1.42 28.28
C ILE A 241 -0.66 1.51 29.79
N GLU A 242 -1.48 0.63 30.36
CA GLU A 242 -1.79 0.58 31.79
C GLU A 242 -0.56 0.28 32.64
N ALA A 243 0.33 -0.57 32.15
CA ALA A 243 1.60 -0.89 32.81
C ALA A 243 2.61 0.29 32.80
N LYS A 244 2.31 1.40 32.09
CA LYS A 244 3.17 2.58 31.94
C LYS A 244 4.60 2.25 31.48
N SER A 245 4.76 1.15 30.74
CA SER A 245 5.99 0.82 30.03
C SER A 245 6.09 1.67 28.74
N ASP A 246 7.23 1.63 28.06
CA ASP A 246 7.33 2.15 26.69
C ASP A 246 6.39 1.33 25.82
N TYR A 247 5.16 1.83 25.67
CA TYR A 247 4.09 1.08 25.02
C TYR A 247 4.07 1.33 23.50
N GLU A 248 3.91 0.23 22.81
CA GLU A 248 3.76 0.18 21.35
C GLU A 248 2.49 -0.59 21.02
N VAL A 249 1.91 -0.30 19.86
CA VAL A 249 0.81 -1.12 19.34
C VAL A 249 1.37 -2.46 18.91
N GLY A 250 0.87 -3.54 19.54
CA GLY A 250 1.43 -4.88 19.36
C GLY A 250 0.40 -5.99 19.52
N LEU A 251 0.88 -7.22 19.39
CA LEU A 251 0.16 -8.46 19.67
C LEU A 251 0.80 -9.14 20.87
N SER A 252 0.02 -9.93 21.61
CA SER A 252 0.56 -10.74 22.71
C SER A 252 1.58 -11.76 22.17
N PRO A 253 2.57 -12.19 22.97
CA PRO A 253 3.67 -13.03 22.50
C PRO A 253 3.23 -14.30 21.77
N LEU A 254 2.19 -14.99 22.26
CA LEU A 254 1.67 -16.20 21.63
C LEU A 254 1.04 -15.90 20.25
N ILE A 255 0.19 -14.87 20.18
CA ILE A 255 -0.49 -14.47 18.96
C ILE A 255 0.53 -13.96 17.93
N GLU A 256 1.47 -13.10 18.34
CA GLU A 256 2.52 -12.60 17.48
C GLU A 256 3.40 -13.72 16.90
N GLN A 257 3.84 -14.69 17.74
CA GLN A 257 4.64 -15.81 17.29
C GLN A 257 3.88 -16.68 16.29
N THR A 258 2.62 -17.02 16.59
CA THR A 258 1.80 -17.85 15.70
C THR A 258 1.50 -17.14 14.39
N PHE A 259 1.22 -15.85 14.44
CA PHE A 259 0.99 -15.02 13.26
C PHE A 259 2.23 -14.91 12.37
N ARG A 260 3.43 -14.77 12.96
CA ARG A 260 4.70 -14.81 12.21
C ARG A 260 4.92 -16.17 11.52
N LYS A 261 4.61 -17.27 12.19
CA LYS A 261 4.71 -18.62 11.61
C LYS A 261 3.74 -18.78 10.43
N LEU A 262 2.50 -18.34 10.59
CA LEU A 262 1.51 -18.36 9.49
C LEU A 262 1.98 -17.52 8.27
N ARG A 263 2.54 -16.36 8.50
CA ARG A 263 3.12 -15.54 7.41
C ARG A 263 4.30 -16.23 6.72
N ALA A 264 5.20 -16.83 7.49
CA ALA A 264 6.34 -17.57 6.94
C ALA A 264 5.85 -18.76 6.09
N PHE A 265 4.84 -19.50 6.56
CA PHE A 265 4.20 -20.56 5.80
C PHE A 265 3.63 -20.04 4.48
N MET A 266 2.87 -18.94 4.51
CA MET A 266 2.30 -18.35 3.29
C MET A 266 3.40 -17.90 2.32
N PHE A 267 4.48 -17.33 2.83
CA PHE A 267 5.61 -16.90 2.02
C PHE A 267 6.27 -18.08 1.29
N GLU A 268 6.57 -19.15 2.00
CA GLU A 268 7.21 -20.34 1.45
C GLU A 268 6.27 -21.11 0.51
N TYR A 269 5.02 -21.35 0.95
CA TYR A 269 4.09 -22.22 0.23
C TYR A 269 3.48 -21.56 -1.00
N ILE A 270 3.17 -20.27 -0.95
CA ILE A 270 2.48 -19.54 -2.02
C ILE A 270 3.45 -18.72 -2.88
N TYR A 271 4.19 -17.78 -2.25
CA TYR A 271 4.96 -16.81 -3.05
C TYR A 271 6.20 -17.40 -3.70
N GLN A 272 6.77 -18.47 -3.11
CA GLN A 272 7.86 -19.23 -3.71
C GLN A 272 7.38 -20.38 -4.60
N GLY A 273 6.08 -20.62 -4.72
CA GLY A 273 5.50 -21.62 -5.59
C GLY A 273 5.77 -21.32 -7.08
N SER A 274 5.89 -22.39 -7.89
CA SER A 274 6.31 -22.31 -9.31
C SER A 274 5.41 -21.38 -10.16
N VAL A 275 4.10 -21.32 -9.89
CA VAL A 275 3.15 -20.48 -10.60
C VAL A 275 3.45 -19.00 -10.34
N CYS A 276 3.60 -18.60 -9.07
CA CYS A 276 3.91 -17.23 -8.71
C CYS A 276 5.30 -16.81 -9.20
N GLN A 277 6.27 -17.71 -9.16
CA GLN A 277 7.63 -17.47 -9.66
C GLN A 277 7.66 -17.20 -11.18
N ALA A 278 6.90 -17.95 -11.96
CA ALA A 278 6.85 -17.75 -13.42
C ALA A 278 6.27 -16.36 -13.76
N GLU A 279 5.16 -15.98 -13.15
CA GLU A 279 4.54 -14.66 -13.36
C GLU A 279 5.42 -13.51 -12.85
N ARG A 280 6.10 -13.70 -11.72
CA ARG A 280 7.09 -12.76 -11.19
C ARG A 280 8.22 -12.50 -12.19
N THR A 281 8.79 -13.55 -12.77
CA THR A 281 9.86 -13.44 -13.77
C THR A 281 9.40 -12.65 -14.99
N ARG A 282 8.17 -12.90 -15.50
CA ARG A 282 7.61 -12.16 -16.62
C ARG A 282 7.40 -10.68 -16.28
N ALA A 283 6.88 -10.38 -15.09
CA ALA A 283 6.66 -9.01 -14.65
C ALA A 283 7.98 -8.23 -14.49
N MET A 284 9.00 -8.86 -13.90
CA MET A 284 10.34 -8.28 -13.78
C MET A 284 10.94 -7.99 -15.15
N PHE A 285 10.81 -8.90 -16.10
CA PHE A 285 11.25 -8.72 -17.48
C PHE A 285 10.61 -7.49 -18.15
N ILE A 286 9.29 -7.33 -18.00
CA ILE A 286 8.57 -6.15 -18.55
C ILE A 286 9.12 -4.86 -17.97
N ILE A 287 9.24 -4.77 -16.65
CA ILE A 287 9.71 -3.54 -15.96
C ILE A 287 11.16 -3.23 -16.35
N GLU A 288 12.04 -4.21 -16.37
CA GLU A 288 13.44 -4.02 -16.76
C GLU A 288 13.57 -3.45 -18.18
N HIS A 289 12.80 -3.99 -19.12
CA HIS A 289 12.80 -3.51 -20.50
C HIS A 289 12.25 -2.09 -20.62
N LEU A 290 11.15 -1.77 -19.93
CA LEU A 290 10.61 -0.42 -19.87
C LEU A 290 11.59 0.56 -19.22
N PHE A 291 12.26 0.16 -18.14
CA PHE A 291 13.27 0.97 -17.48
C PHE A 291 14.43 1.30 -18.43
N ASN A 292 14.99 0.31 -19.08
CA ASN A 292 16.09 0.47 -20.04
C ASN A 292 15.66 1.30 -21.26
N TYR A 293 14.40 1.18 -21.71
CA TYR A 293 13.86 1.99 -22.78
C TYR A 293 13.79 3.46 -22.41
N TYR A 294 13.25 3.81 -21.24
CA TYR A 294 13.13 5.21 -20.82
C TYR A 294 14.49 5.82 -20.42
N LYS A 295 15.45 5.02 -19.94
CA LYS A 295 16.84 5.48 -19.80
C LYS A 295 17.45 5.91 -21.12
N LYS A 296 17.17 5.20 -22.21
CA LYS A 296 17.65 5.53 -23.57
C LYS A 296 16.84 6.65 -24.23
N HIS A 297 15.58 6.82 -23.85
CA HIS A 297 14.65 7.76 -24.47
C HIS A 297 13.95 8.68 -23.45
N PRO A 298 14.69 9.46 -22.65
CA PRO A 298 14.12 10.29 -21.58
C PRO A 298 13.15 11.35 -22.11
N ALA A 299 13.32 11.77 -23.38
CA ALA A 299 12.43 12.72 -24.04
C ALA A 299 10.97 12.25 -24.15
N LYS A 300 10.73 10.93 -24.04
CA LYS A 300 9.37 10.34 -24.08
C LYS A 300 8.64 10.39 -22.74
N MET A 301 9.31 10.70 -21.65
CA MET A 301 8.66 10.95 -20.36
C MET A 301 7.99 12.33 -20.33
N SER A 302 6.97 12.49 -19.47
CA SER A 302 6.31 13.79 -19.30
C SER A 302 7.24 14.85 -18.70
N PRO A 303 6.95 16.15 -18.86
CA PRO A 303 7.81 17.24 -18.37
C PRO A 303 8.20 17.13 -16.90
N LEU A 304 7.29 16.65 -16.04
CA LEU A 304 7.57 16.46 -14.61
C LEU A 304 8.75 15.52 -14.38
N TYR A 305 8.78 14.37 -15.06
CA TYR A 305 9.85 13.39 -14.86
C TYR A 305 11.16 13.80 -15.53
N LYS A 306 11.11 14.69 -16.54
CA LYS A 306 12.32 15.33 -17.07
C LYS A 306 12.92 16.28 -16.05
N GLN A 307 12.09 17.08 -15.39
CA GLN A 307 12.54 17.94 -14.29
C GLN A 307 13.16 17.10 -13.15
N ILE A 308 12.52 15.98 -12.74
CA ILE A 308 13.10 15.08 -11.73
C ILE A 308 14.44 14.50 -12.20
N ALA A 309 14.58 14.19 -13.51
CA ALA A 309 15.84 13.69 -14.04
C ALA A 309 16.97 14.70 -13.95
N ASP A 310 16.67 15.98 -14.18
CA ASP A 310 17.64 17.06 -14.07
C ASP A 310 18.04 17.33 -12.59
N GLU A 311 17.10 17.19 -11.66
CA GLU A 311 17.30 17.47 -10.24
C GLU A 311 17.91 16.29 -9.46
N GLU A 312 17.48 15.06 -9.73
CA GLU A 312 17.74 13.87 -8.89
C GLU A 312 18.36 12.70 -9.68
N GLY A 313 18.54 12.87 -10.97
CA GLY A 313 19.13 11.86 -11.86
C GLY A 313 18.10 11.02 -12.61
N LEU A 314 18.55 10.53 -13.77
CA LEU A 314 17.71 9.87 -14.74
C LEU A 314 17.12 8.55 -14.21
N GLU A 315 17.91 7.75 -13.49
CA GLU A 315 17.43 6.46 -12.95
C GLU A 315 16.26 6.66 -11.99
N ARG A 316 16.33 7.68 -11.14
CA ARG A 316 15.26 8.01 -10.20
C ARG A 316 14.00 8.47 -10.93
N ALA A 317 14.15 9.34 -11.91
CA ALA A 317 13.02 9.82 -12.71
C ALA A 317 12.30 8.69 -13.47
N VAL A 318 13.05 7.76 -14.05
CA VAL A 318 12.50 6.58 -14.72
C VAL A 318 11.75 5.68 -13.74
N ALA A 319 12.31 5.46 -12.55
CA ALA A 319 11.65 4.69 -11.52
C ALA A 319 10.35 5.33 -11.03
N ASP A 320 10.35 6.64 -10.80
CA ASP A 320 9.13 7.40 -10.44
C ASP A 320 8.07 7.29 -11.54
N TYR A 321 8.49 7.35 -12.81
CA TYR A 321 7.58 7.23 -13.95
C TYR A 321 6.95 5.85 -14.04
N ILE A 322 7.76 4.78 -13.94
CA ILE A 322 7.28 3.40 -14.01
C ILE A 322 6.44 3.05 -12.78
N SER A 323 6.87 3.43 -11.57
CA SER A 323 6.10 3.16 -10.36
C SER A 323 4.70 3.77 -10.37
N GLY A 324 4.52 4.87 -11.12
CA GLY A 324 3.22 5.51 -11.33
C GLY A 324 2.30 4.78 -12.31
N MET A 325 2.75 3.75 -13.03
CA MET A 325 1.93 3.00 -13.99
C MET A 325 1.02 1.99 -13.29
N SER A 326 -0.04 1.55 -13.98
CA SER A 326 -0.80 0.36 -13.61
C SER A 326 -0.24 -0.88 -14.32
N ASP A 327 -0.60 -2.07 -13.85
CA ASP A 327 -0.12 -3.33 -14.43
C ASP A 327 -0.51 -3.45 -15.91
N GLY A 328 -1.78 -3.21 -16.21
CA GLY A 328 -2.27 -3.25 -17.60
C GLY A 328 -1.58 -2.23 -18.50
N TYR A 329 -1.33 -1.01 -17.98
CA TYR A 329 -0.61 0.01 -18.75
C TYR A 329 0.84 -0.41 -19.07
N CYS A 330 1.54 -1.02 -18.11
CA CYS A 330 2.87 -1.56 -18.36
C CYS A 330 2.88 -2.64 -19.44
N VAL A 331 1.91 -3.56 -19.42
CA VAL A 331 1.79 -4.63 -20.43
C VAL A 331 1.53 -4.05 -21.80
N GLU A 332 0.57 -3.13 -21.94
CA GLU A 332 0.24 -2.51 -23.22
C GLU A 332 1.42 -1.69 -23.76
N LEU A 333 2.07 -0.91 -22.90
CA LEU A 333 3.23 -0.12 -23.28
C LEU A 333 4.42 -1.00 -23.72
N PHE A 334 4.63 -2.13 -23.04
CA PHE A 334 5.65 -3.10 -23.45
C PHE A 334 5.34 -3.69 -24.84
N LYS A 335 4.07 -4.05 -25.09
CA LYS A 335 3.63 -4.53 -26.41
C LYS A 335 3.88 -3.48 -27.49
N ASP A 336 3.49 -2.24 -27.24
CA ASP A 336 3.65 -1.13 -28.20
C ASP A 336 5.13 -0.87 -28.57
N ILE A 337 6.05 -1.09 -27.63
CA ILE A 337 7.47 -0.81 -27.83
C ILE A 337 8.23 -2.01 -28.43
N TYR A 338 7.90 -3.22 -27.99
CA TYR A 338 8.74 -4.40 -28.24
C TYR A 338 8.09 -5.47 -29.12
N ILE A 339 6.78 -5.44 -29.29
CA ILE A 339 6.08 -6.41 -30.13
C ILE A 339 5.74 -5.75 -31.47
N PRO A 340 6.22 -6.29 -32.59
CA PRO A 340 5.85 -5.76 -33.90
C PRO A 340 4.34 -5.78 -34.10
N GLN A 341 3.78 -4.62 -34.41
CA GLN A 341 2.36 -4.50 -34.72
C GLN A 341 2.11 -4.85 -36.16
N SER A 342 1.00 -5.53 -36.45
CA SER A 342 0.58 -5.76 -37.83
C SER A 342 0.34 -4.43 -38.53
N LEU A 343 1.02 -4.20 -39.66
CA LEU A 343 0.77 -3.03 -40.49
C LEU A 343 -0.56 -3.13 -41.25
N VAL A 344 -1.23 -4.27 -41.16
CA VAL A 344 -2.52 -4.52 -41.82
C VAL A 344 -3.62 -4.09 -40.83
N PRO A 345 -4.47 -3.11 -41.18
CA PRO A 345 -5.65 -2.77 -40.38
C PRO A 345 -6.50 -3.99 -40.10
N ASP A 346 -7.14 -4.07 -38.91
CA ASP A 346 -8.01 -5.20 -38.53
C ASP A 346 -9.12 -5.53 -39.55
N ALA A 347 -9.52 -4.53 -40.35
CA ALA A 347 -10.46 -4.71 -41.46
C ALA A 347 -9.92 -5.61 -42.61
N LEU A 348 -8.62 -5.91 -42.65
CA LEU A 348 -7.98 -6.74 -43.64
C LEU A 348 -7.50 -8.09 -43.08
N LYS A 349 -7.85 -8.46 -41.86
CA LYS A 349 -7.74 -9.83 -41.34
C LYS A 349 -8.77 -10.73 -42.01
N ILE A 350 -8.67 -10.79 -43.35
CA ILE A 350 -9.41 -11.78 -44.17
C ILE A 350 -8.54 -13.04 -44.21
N PHE A 351 -8.55 -13.81 -43.11
CA PHE A 351 -8.53 -15.24 -43.29
C PHE A 351 -10.00 -15.68 -43.06
N PRO A 352 -10.72 -16.04 -44.13
CA PRO A 352 -11.90 -16.83 -43.90
C PRO A 352 -11.45 -18.05 -43.11
N ASP A 353 -12.24 -18.45 -42.11
CA ASP A 353 -12.18 -19.79 -41.54
C ASP A 353 -12.26 -20.76 -42.74
N ASP A 354 -11.13 -21.13 -43.31
CA ASP A 354 -11.03 -22.26 -44.18
C ASP A 354 -11.29 -23.46 -43.30
N GLY A 355 -12.57 -23.81 -43.22
CA GLY A 355 -13.03 -25.06 -42.67
C GLY A 355 -12.25 -26.18 -43.36
N LEU A 356 -11.19 -26.62 -42.71
CA LEU A 356 -10.56 -27.91 -42.95
C LEU A 356 -11.26 -28.92 -42.04
N ASN A 357 -12.12 -29.69 -42.70
CA ASN A 357 -12.73 -30.93 -42.21
C ASN A 357 -11.74 -31.86 -41.48
#